data_08f21c69c74ef085ac359a6efdd163f6
#
_entry.id   08f21c69c74ef085ac359a6efdd163f6
#
_cell.length_a   1.000
_cell.length_b   1.000
_cell.length_c   1.000
_cell.angle_alpha   90.00
_cell.angle_beta   90.00
_cell.angle_gamma   90.00
#
_symmetry.space_group_name_H-M   'P 1'
#
loop_
_entity.id
_entity.type
_entity.pdbx_description
1 polymer ?
#
loop_
_entity_poly.entity_id
_entity_poly.type
_entity_poly.pdbx_seq_one_letter_code
_entity_poly.pdbx_strand_id
1 'polypeptide(L)'
;MTGPTIQCHQLPFQERLRLSDLLGHPKPFFSLLELQACDADQHGSAIAQLRQGSVTGIIVRNVYDSVLMRRIVERLEQHDPPFLKTWFPEKFKSWFYGQNLNLMQTDPETYFQQAEVFHQHMTELFPAGQGIDSCVMKLLSRLDDNRPYRAAPGPDPGQSYMLTTFRGHGEGGYITAHCDNEQSLRPAYEHLQTLVSSHMYSMVLLIGKPEGGGALEVFDYRVEPENARLLNDDSVTSKPDLTQLSSVAFSLNAGDLIIVDSGRYLHRVTPVAGQTTRWTACSFMAHAKDRNAVYCWG
;
A
#
# COMPACT_ATOMS: atom_id res chain seq x y z
N MET A 1 11.40 48.28 7.64
CA MET A 1 12.50 47.56 6.96
C MET A 1 12.09 46.10 6.88
N THR A 2 11.53 45.71 5.79
CA THR A 2 11.04 44.34 5.50
C THR A 2 12.19 43.57 4.86
N GLY A 3 12.67 42.53 5.55
CA GLY A 3 13.70 41.62 5.02
C GLY A 3 13.16 40.77 3.85
N PRO A 4 14.01 40.33 2.94
CA PRO A 4 13.58 39.58 1.76
C PRO A 4 13.16 38.17 2.14
N THR A 5 11.94 37.82 1.76
CA THR A 5 11.42 36.44 1.79
C THR A 5 12.13 35.66 0.69
N ILE A 6 12.96 34.69 1.08
CA ILE A 6 13.60 33.75 0.15
C ILE A 6 12.51 32.78 -0.33
N GLN A 7 12.03 32.98 -1.55
CA GLN A 7 11.25 31.97 -2.26
C GLN A 7 12.18 30.82 -2.62
N CYS A 8 12.01 29.68 -1.93
CA CYS A 8 12.65 28.43 -2.33
C CYS A 8 12.01 27.95 -3.64
N HIS A 9 12.61 28.28 -4.79
CA HIS A 9 12.30 27.62 -6.05
C HIS A 9 12.69 26.14 -5.92
N GLN A 10 11.67 25.27 -5.84
CA GLN A 10 11.90 23.83 -5.89
C GLN A 10 12.37 23.49 -7.32
N LEU A 11 13.64 23.12 -7.44
CA LEU A 11 14.16 22.52 -8.67
C LEU A 11 13.42 21.21 -8.98
N PRO A 12 13.21 20.88 -10.26
CA PRO A 12 12.64 19.62 -10.67
C PRO A 12 13.40 18.44 -10.04
N PHE A 13 12.69 17.40 -9.60
CA PHE A 13 13.23 16.26 -8.88
C PHE A 13 14.39 15.55 -9.62
N GLN A 14 14.34 15.49 -10.95
CA GLN A 14 15.42 14.95 -11.78
C GLN A 14 16.75 15.74 -11.70
N GLU A 15 16.68 17.05 -11.47
CA GLU A 15 17.90 17.86 -11.26
C GLU A 15 18.50 17.67 -9.88
N ARG A 16 17.67 17.39 -8.86
CA ARG A 16 18.18 17.05 -7.51
C ARG A 16 18.95 15.73 -7.48
N LEU A 17 18.48 14.71 -8.21
CA LEU A 17 19.18 13.42 -8.32
C LEU A 17 20.53 13.57 -9.04
N ARG A 18 20.60 14.37 -10.11
CA ARG A 18 21.85 14.64 -10.84
C ARG A 18 22.87 15.41 -9.99
N LEU A 19 22.42 16.35 -9.16
CA LEU A 19 23.32 17.11 -8.28
C LEU A 19 23.88 16.23 -7.15
N SER A 20 23.11 15.31 -6.58
CA SER A 20 23.58 14.37 -5.56
C SER A 20 24.61 13.38 -6.12
N ASP A 21 24.40 12.89 -7.36
CA ASP A 21 25.33 11.98 -8.02
C ASP A 21 26.65 12.64 -8.38
N LEU A 22 26.66 13.95 -8.66
CA LEU A 22 27.85 14.73 -8.98
C LEU A 22 28.69 15.13 -7.75
N LEU A 23 28.07 15.22 -6.56
CA LEU A 23 28.71 15.68 -5.34
C LEU A 23 29.22 14.55 -4.44
N GLY A 24 29.05 13.27 -4.83
CA GLY A 24 29.49 12.12 -4.04
C GLY A 24 28.82 12.01 -2.66
N HIS A 25 27.69 12.69 -2.43
CA HIS A 25 26.92 12.56 -1.19
C HIS A 25 26.20 11.20 -1.17
N PRO A 26 26.12 10.53 0.01
CA PRO A 26 25.34 9.33 0.13
C PRO A 26 23.90 9.63 -0.33
N LYS A 27 23.32 8.73 -1.15
CA LYS A 27 21.91 8.86 -1.58
C LYS A 27 21.06 9.10 -0.35
N PRO A 28 20.11 10.08 -0.39
CA PRO A 28 19.20 10.24 0.73
C PRO A 28 18.53 8.90 1.00
N PHE A 29 18.36 8.56 2.26
CA PHE A 29 17.77 7.30 2.72
C PHE A 29 16.53 6.92 1.91
N PHE A 30 15.67 7.90 1.65
CA PHE A 30 14.44 7.67 0.91
C PHE A 30 14.49 8.39 -0.44
N SER A 31 14.59 7.61 -1.52
CA SER A 31 14.47 8.11 -2.89
C SER A 31 13.04 7.93 -3.35
N LEU A 32 12.31 9.03 -3.55
CA LEU A 32 10.91 9.05 -3.93
C LEU A 32 10.75 9.45 -5.40
N LEU A 33 9.99 8.65 -6.16
CA LEU A 33 9.46 9.04 -7.47
C LEU A 33 8.04 9.57 -7.28
N GLU A 34 7.81 10.82 -7.65
CA GLU A 34 6.48 11.43 -7.63
C GLU A 34 6.06 11.80 -9.06
N LEU A 35 4.86 11.38 -9.47
CA LEU A 35 4.33 11.58 -10.82
C LEU A 35 2.80 11.78 -10.81
N GLN A 36 2.26 12.31 -11.90
CA GLN A 36 0.81 12.37 -12.13
C GLN A 36 0.33 11.07 -12.78
N ALA A 37 -0.90 10.65 -12.48
CA ALA A 37 -1.47 9.43 -13.08
C ALA A 37 -1.54 9.49 -14.62
N CYS A 38 -1.72 10.68 -15.21
CA CYS A 38 -1.71 10.88 -16.66
C CYS A 38 -0.33 10.62 -17.29
N ASP A 39 0.76 10.76 -16.53
CA ASP A 39 2.13 10.64 -17.02
C ASP A 39 2.70 9.21 -16.88
N ALA A 40 1.91 8.27 -16.40
CA ALA A 40 2.37 6.90 -16.08
C ALA A 40 3.09 6.20 -17.26
N ASP A 41 2.67 6.46 -18.51
CA ASP A 41 3.29 5.87 -19.70
C ASP A 41 4.76 6.30 -19.91
N GLN A 42 5.15 7.43 -19.31
CA GLN A 42 6.52 7.93 -19.35
C GLN A 42 7.41 7.26 -18.29
N HIS A 43 6.82 6.45 -17.42
CA HIS A 43 7.46 5.86 -16.24
C HIS A 43 7.34 4.32 -16.20
N GLY A 44 7.32 3.63 -17.33
CA GLY A 44 7.14 2.18 -17.43
C GLY A 44 8.16 1.35 -16.61
N SER A 45 9.31 1.90 -16.27
CA SER A 45 10.32 1.23 -15.44
C SER A 45 10.20 1.53 -13.93
N ALA A 46 9.18 2.28 -13.47
CA ALA A 46 9.08 2.75 -12.08
C ALA A 46 9.07 1.59 -11.07
N ILE A 47 8.28 0.55 -11.34
CA ILE A 47 8.22 -0.64 -10.48
C ILE A 47 9.54 -1.41 -10.48
N ALA A 48 10.21 -1.51 -11.63
CA ALA A 48 11.54 -2.12 -11.69
C ALA A 48 12.56 -1.35 -10.83
N GLN A 49 12.53 -0.02 -10.86
CA GLN A 49 13.37 0.84 -10.01
C GLN A 49 13.09 0.63 -8.52
N LEU A 50 11.80 0.52 -8.13
CA LEU A 50 11.40 0.20 -6.75
C LEU A 50 11.99 -1.14 -6.31
N ARG A 51 11.84 -2.18 -7.13
CA ARG A 51 12.32 -3.53 -6.82
C ARG A 51 13.83 -3.64 -6.79
N GLN A 52 14.54 -2.84 -7.57
CA GLN A 52 16.01 -2.75 -7.55
C GLN A 52 16.53 -1.90 -6.38
N GLY A 53 15.65 -1.15 -5.70
CA GLY A 53 16.02 -0.24 -4.62
C GLY A 53 16.62 1.09 -5.09
N SER A 54 16.51 1.41 -6.38
CA SER A 54 16.89 2.72 -6.92
C SER A 54 15.93 3.81 -6.45
N VAL A 55 14.66 3.41 -6.23
CA VAL A 55 13.57 4.20 -5.66
C VAL A 55 12.99 3.38 -4.51
N THR A 56 12.72 4.02 -3.38
CA THR A 56 12.13 3.36 -2.19
C THR A 56 10.63 3.56 -2.07
N GLY A 57 10.07 4.48 -2.86
CA GLY A 57 8.62 4.70 -2.94
C GLY A 57 8.24 5.44 -4.22
N ILE A 58 7.00 5.23 -4.66
CA ILE A 58 6.41 5.88 -5.82
C ILE A 58 5.09 6.49 -5.37
N ILE A 59 4.92 7.80 -5.51
CA ILE A 59 3.63 8.47 -5.32
C ILE A 59 3.05 8.80 -6.69
N VAL A 60 1.83 8.32 -6.92
CA VAL A 60 1.05 8.68 -8.10
C VAL A 60 -0.09 9.61 -7.66
N ARG A 61 -0.04 10.85 -8.10
CA ARG A 61 -1.04 11.87 -7.79
C ARG A 61 -2.24 11.77 -8.71
N ASN A 62 -3.40 12.10 -8.15
CA ASN A 62 -4.64 12.24 -8.91
C ASN A 62 -5.03 10.97 -9.71
N VAL A 63 -4.89 9.79 -9.10
CA VAL A 63 -5.41 8.54 -9.68
C VAL A 63 -6.93 8.61 -9.79
N TYR A 64 -7.55 9.22 -8.76
CA TYR A 64 -8.96 9.57 -8.75
C TYR A 64 -9.14 11.03 -8.33
N ASP A 65 -10.19 11.66 -8.81
CA ASP A 65 -10.55 13.00 -8.36
C ASP A 65 -11.19 12.97 -6.95
N SER A 66 -11.09 14.09 -6.25
CA SER A 66 -11.56 14.23 -4.88
C SER A 66 -13.08 14.15 -4.73
N VAL A 67 -13.84 14.44 -5.79
CA VAL A 67 -15.31 14.37 -5.78
C VAL A 67 -15.75 12.92 -5.78
N LEU A 68 -15.14 12.09 -6.62
CA LEU A 68 -15.38 10.66 -6.63
C LEU A 68 -14.97 10.04 -5.28
N MET A 69 -13.79 10.37 -4.76
CA MET A 69 -13.34 9.82 -3.48
C MET A 69 -14.29 10.16 -2.34
N ARG A 70 -14.84 11.36 -2.30
CA ARG A 70 -15.86 11.74 -1.29
C ARG A 70 -17.10 10.86 -1.39
N ARG A 71 -17.62 10.60 -2.59
CA ARG A 71 -18.77 9.72 -2.80
C ARG A 71 -18.48 8.27 -2.37
N ILE A 72 -17.26 7.80 -2.63
CA ILE A 72 -16.83 6.47 -2.17
C ILE A 72 -16.78 6.42 -0.64
N VAL A 73 -16.24 7.45 0.03
CA VAL A 73 -16.24 7.55 1.50
C VAL A 73 -17.67 7.50 2.04
N GLU A 74 -18.58 8.32 1.50
CA GLU A 74 -19.99 8.35 1.91
C GLU A 74 -20.64 6.95 1.84
N ARG A 75 -20.38 6.19 0.76
CA ARG A 75 -20.87 4.82 0.62
C ARG A 75 -20.22 3.85 1.62
N LEU A 76 -18.90 3.93 1.81
CA LEU A 76 -18.19 3.10 2.79
C LEU A 76 -18.69 3.34 4.22
N GLU A 77 -18.93 4.60 4.60
CA GLU A 77 -19.48 4.96 5.91
C GLU A 77 -20.93 4.45 6.09
N GLN A 78 -21.71 4.41 5.03
CA GLN A 78 -23.07 3.86 5.00
C GLN A 78 -23.09 2.34 4.91
N HIS A 79 -21.91 1.69 4.80
CA HIS A 79 -21.77 0.26 4.56
C HIS A 79 -22.53 -0.19 3.30
N ASP A 80 -22.43 0.60 2.24
CA ASP A 80 -23.00 0.35 0.92
C ASP A 80 -21.91 0.31 -0.16
N PRO A 81 -21.71 -0.84 -0.83
CA PRO A 81 -22.36 -2.15 -0.63
C PRO A 81 -22.00 -2.80 0.73
N PRO A 82 -22.78 -3.82 1.16
CA PRO A 82 -22.62 -4.43 2.48
C PRO A 82 -21.44 -5.42 2.52
N PHE A 83 -20.23 -4.90 2.44
CA PHE A 83 -19.02 -5.69 2.57
C PHE A 83 -18.97 -6.48 3.87
N LEU A 84 -18.35 -7.65 3.86
CA LEU A 84 -17.95 -8.32 5.09
C LEU A 84 -17.01 -7.39 5.89
N LYS A 85 -17.42 -7.02 7.10
CA LYS A 85 -16.64 -6.20 8.01
C LYS A 85 -15.88 -7.10 8.99
N THR A 86 -14.56 -7.00 8.97
CA THR A 86 -13.67 -7.68 9.92
C THR A 86 -12.91 -6.66 10.78
N TRP A 87 -12.66 -7.01 12.03
CA TRP A 87 -12.08 -6.10 12.99
C TRP A 87 -10.63 -6.46 13.29
N PHE A 88 -9.79 -5.45 13.36
CA PHE A 88 -8.52 -5.56 14.07
C PHE A 88 -8.76 -5.72 15.58
N PRO A 89 -7.77 -6.23 16.33
CA PRO A 89 -7.84 -6.14 17.79
C PRO A 89 -8.17 -4.71 18.24
N GLU A 90 -9.05 -4.55 19.23
CA GLU A 90 -9.68 -3.29 19.64
C GLU A 90 -8.68 -2.14 19.83
N LYS A 91 -7.47 -2.44 20.34
CA LYS A 91 -6.41 -1.44 20.54
C LYS A 91 -6.03 -0.66 19.28
N PHE A 92 -6.25 -1.22 18.11
CA PHE A 92 -5.91 -0.58 16.81
C PHE A 92 -7.01 0.33 16.28
N LYS A 93 -8.23 0.29 16.83
CA LYS A 93 -9.38 1.10 16.42
C LYS A 93 -9.57 1.12 14.89
N SER A 94 -9.43 -0.03 14.28
CA SER A 94 -9.39 -0.21 12.83
C SER A 94 -10.23 -1.42 12.43
N TRP A 95 -10.74 -1.38 11.19
CA TRP A 95 -11.48 -2.47 10.59
C TRP A 95 -11.18 -2.59 9.10
N PHE A 96 -11.57 -3.72 8.54
CA PHE A 96 -11.51 -3.97 7.10
C PHE A 96 -12.91 -4.19 6.55
N TYR A 97 -13.11 -3.77 5.32
CA TYR A 97 -14.09 -4.37 4.44
C TYR A 97 -13.35 -5.35 3.53
N GLY A 98 -13.75 -6.63 3.63
CA GLY A 98 -13.02 -7.78 3.16
C GLY A 98 -12.31 -8.51 4.29
N GLN A 99 -11.50 -9.50 3.96
CA GLN A 99 -10.77 -10.32 4.92
C GLN A 99 -9.28 -10.27 4.62
N ASN A 100 -8.51 -9.79 5.57
CA ASN A 100 -7.06 -9.77 5.47
C ASN A 100 -6.50 -11.17 5.82
N LEU A 101 -5.65 -11.72 4.97
CA LEU A 101 -5.04 -13.04 5.16
C LEU A 101 -4.29 -13.19 6.50
N ASN A 102 -3.71 -12.10 7.01
CA ASN A 102 -2.97 -12.13 8.29
C ASN A 102 -3.87 -12.37 9.50
N LEU A 103 -5.15 -12.03 9.37
CA LEU A 103 -6.16 -12.15 10.40
C LEU A 103 -7.17 -13.24 10.07
N MET A 104 -6.93 -14.01 9.02
CA MET A 104 -7.84 -15.06 8.57
C MET A 104 -8.02 -16.09 9.67
N GLN A 105 -9.25 -16.23 10.14
CA GLN A 105 -9.69 -17.24 11.10
C GLN A 105 -10.63 -18.27 10.47
N THR A 106 -11.02 -18.05 9.22
CA THR A 106 -11.89 -18.94 8.45
C THR A 106 -11.07 -19.97 7.68
N ASP A 107 -11.73 -21.07 7.31
CA ASP A 107 -11.13 -22.03 6.39
C ASP A 107 -10.99 -21.42 4.97
N PRO A 108 -10.10 -21.97 4.15
CA PRO A 108 -9.82 -21.43 2.81
C PRO A 108 -11.06 -21.41 1.89
N GLU A 109 -11.94 -22.39 1.97
CA GLU A 109 -13.14 -22.45 1.13
C GLU A 109 -14.05 -21.24 1.40
N THR A 110 -14.37 -21.01 2.67
CA THR A 110 -15.14 -19.83 3.11
C THR A 110 -14.48 -18.53 2.68
N TYR A 111 -13.14 -18.43 2.76
CA TYR A 111 -12.41 -17.24 2.30
C TYR A 111 -12.65 -16.97 0.82
N PHE A 112 -12.55 -17.98 -0.07
CA PHE A 112 -12.71 -17.77 -1.51
C PHE A 112 -14.16 -17.46 -1.91
N GLN A 113 -15.16 -18.03 -1.22
CA GLN A 113 -16.56 -17.62 -1.38
C GLN A 113 -16.76 -16.15 -1.00
N GLN A 114 -16.19 -15.71 0.10
CA GLN A 114 -16.23 -14.30 0.52
C GLN A 114 -15.45 -13.38 -0.44
N ALA A 115 -14.38 -13.85 -1.05
CA ALA A 115 -13.62 -13.09 -2.04
C ALA A 115 -14.43 -12.82 -3.30
N GLU A 116 -15.24 -13.79 -3.76
CA GLU A 116 -16.15 -13.59 -4.88
C GLU A 116 -17.18 -12.49 -4.59
N VAL A 117 -17.84 -12.55 -3.43
CA VAL A 117 -18.80 -11.53 -3.00
C VAL A 117 -18.11 -10.17 -2.84
N PHE A 118 -16.91 -10.14 -2.29
CA PHE A 118 -16.11 -8.92 -2.16
C PHE A 118 -15.85 -8.27 -3.52
N HIS A 119 -15.48 -9.03 -4.54
CA HIS A 119 -15.22 -8.50 -5.88
C HIS A 119 -16.48 -7.94 -6.54
N GLN A 120 -17.65 -8.57 -6.32
CA GLN A 120 -18.95 -8.03 -6.77
C GLN A 120 -19.22 -6.67 -6.11
N HIS A 121 -19.13 -6.59 -4.78
CA HIS A 121 -19.31 -5.35 -4.05
C HIS A 121 -18.28 -4.27 -4.43
N MET A 122 -17.03 -4.65 -4.68
CA MET A 122 -16.02 -3.71 -5.15
C MET A 122 -16.39 -3.11 -6.52
N THR A 123 -16.96 -3.92 -7.42
CA THR A 123 -17.47 -3.44 -8.72
C THR A 123 -18.65 -2.50 -8.56
N GLU A 124 -19.53 -2.74 -7.59
CA GLU A 124 -20.70 -1.89 -7.29
C GLU A 124 -20.32 -0.59 -6.59
N LEU A 125 -19.21 -0.58 -5.84
CA LEU A 125 -18.76 0.59 -5.09
C LEU A 125 -18.35 1.75 -6.02
N PHE A 126 -17.72 1.43 -7.13
CA PHE A 126 -17.20 2.42 -8.08
C PHE A 126 -18.11 2.57 -9.30
N PRO A 127 -18.13 3.74 -9.96
CA PRO A 127 -18.79 3.87 -11.27
C PRO A 127 -18.19 2.90 -12.29
N ALA A 128 -19.00 2.48 -13.26
CA ALA A 128 -18.57 1.54 -14.28
C ALA A 128 -17.27 1.98 -14.98
N GLY A 129 -16.30 1.08 -15.05
CA GLY A 129 -14.99 1.31 -15.63
C GLY A 129 -14.03 2.14 -14.78
N GLN A 130 -14.41 2.54 -13.57
CA GLN A 130 -13.57 3.31 -12.65
C GLN A 130 -13.16 2.51 -11.39
N GLY A 131 -13.39 1.21 -11.37
CA GLY A 131 -13.00 0.34 -10.26
C GLY A 131 -11.48 0.22 -10.09
N ILE A 132 -11.07 -0.31 -8.95
CA ILE A 132 -9.65 -0.54 -8.65
C ILE A 132 -9.04 -1.49 -9.67
N ASP A 133 -9.76 -2.53 -10.07
CA ASP A 133 -9.37 -3.51 -11.09
C ASP A 133 -9.13 -2.88 -12.47
N SER A 134 -9.96 -1.90 -12.83
CA SER A 134 -9.93 -1.26 -14.14
C SER A 134 -9.04 -0.02 -14.21
N CYS A 135 -8.90 0.74 -13.12
CA CYS A 135 -8.08 1.96 -13.07
C CYS A 135 -6.72 1.71 -12.42
N VAL A 136 -6.70 1.25 -11.16
CA VAL A 136 -5.45 1.12 -10.41
C VAL A 136 -4.58 0.01 -10.98
N MET A 137 -5.14 -1.16 -11.31
CA MET A 137 -4.35 -2.26 -11.87
C MET A 137 -3.79 -1.92 -13.26
N LYS A 138 -4.53 -1.19 -14.09
CA LYS A 138 -4.00 -0.68 -15.38
C LYS A 138 -2.91 0.36 -15.18
N LEU A 139 -3.06 1.26 -14.21
CA LEU A 139 -2.04 2.23 -13.85
C LEU A 139 -0.74 1.54 -13.42
N LEU A 140 -0.84 0.56 -12.52
CA LEU A 140 0.32 -0.24 -12.09
C LEU A 140 0.97 -0.98 -13.26
N SER A 141 0.17 -1.53 -14.17
CA SER A 141 0.66 -2.18 -15.40
C SER A 141 1.51 -1.21 -16.25
N ARG A 142 1.03 0.02 -16.45
CA ARG A 142 1.77 1.08 -17.19
C ARG A 142 3.09 1.46 -16.52
N LEU A 143 3.17 1.38 -15.18
CA LEU A 143 4.38 1.65 -14.39
C LEU A 143 5.37 0.46 -14.38
N ASP A 144 5.00 -0.70 -14.96
CA ASP A 144 5.78 -1.95 -14.99
C ASP A 144 5.81 -2.55 -16.41
N ASP A 145 6.14 -1.74 -17.41
CA ASP A 145 6.26 -2.14 -18.82
C ASP A 145 5.06 -2.95 -19.36
N ASN A 146 3.86 -2.52 -18.99
CA ASN A 146 2.58 -3.15 -19.33
C ASN A 146 2.42 -4.58 -18.82
N ARG A 147 3.14 -4.99 -17.78
CA ARG A 147 2.93 -6.27 -17.10
C ARG A 147 1.53 -6.33 -16.49
N PRO A 148 0.77 -7.41 -16.69
CA PRO A 148 -0.57 -7.53 -16.12
C PRO A 148 -0.56 -7.57 -14.60
N TYR A 149 -1.43 -6.78 -13.96
CA TYR A 149 -1.74 -6.81 -12.53
C TYR A 149 -3.14 -7.38 -12.34
N ARG A 150 -3.29 -8.36 -11.46
CA ARG A 150 -4.57 -9.02 -11.20
C ARG A 150 -4.58 -9.70 -9.83
N ALA A 151 -5.78 -10.03 -9.35
CA ALA A 151 -5.91 -10.86 -8.16
C ALA A 151 -5.14 -12.18 -8.32
N ALA A 152 -4.47 -12.63 -7.25
CA ALA A 152 -3.82 -13.92 -7.25
C ALA A 152 -4.87 -15.02 -7.45
N PRO A 153 -4.63 -16.06 -8.31
CA PRO A 153 -5.55 -17.17 -8.45
C PRO A 153 -5.62 -17.98 -7.15
N GLY A 154 -6.80 -18.49 -6.83
CA GLY A 154 -6.99 -19.46 -5.75
C GLY A 154 -6.50 -20.86 -6.14
N PRO A 155 -6.57 -21.83 -5.19
CA PRO A 155 -6.17 -23.20 -5.45
C PRO A 155 -7.07 -23.92 -6.45
N ASP A 156 -8.35 -23.57 -6.52
CA ASP A 156 -9.30 -24.20 -7.44
C ASP A 156 -9.62 -23.30 -8.64
N PRO A 157 -9.98 -23.88 -9.80
CA PRO A 157 -10.36 -23.12 -10.98
C PRO A 157 -11.50 -22.13 -10.70
N GLY A 158 -11.31 -20.88 -11.11
CA GLY A 158 -12.29 -19.79 -10.92
C GLY A 158 -12.17 -19.05 -9.59
N GLN A 159 -11.45 -19.58 -8.62
CA GLN A 159 -11.18 -18.86 -7.37
C GLN A 159 -10.09 -17.80 -7.57
N SER A 160 -10.21 -16.72 -6.79
CA SER A 160 -9.16 -15.70 -6.69
C SER A 160 -9.11 -15.12 -5.27
N TYR A 161 -7.92 -14.71 -4.86
CA TYR A 161 -7.77 -13.93 -3.63
C TYR A 161 -8.48 -12.57 -3.76
N MET A 162 -8.89 -11.97 -2.64
CA MET A 162 -9.36 -10.59 -2.66
C MET A 162 -8.28 -9.70 -3.25
N LEU A 163 -8.60 -8.94 -4.32
CA LEU A 163 -7.65 -8.07 -5.02
C LEU A 163 -7.03 -7.03 -4.08
N THR A 164 -7.81 -6.55 -3.14
CA THR A 164 -7.50 -5.50 -2.17
C THR A 164 -8.37 -5.67 -0.93
N THR A 165 -8.10 -4.90 0.13
CA THR A 165 -9.05 -4.68 1.23
C THR A 165 -9.26 -3.20 1.43
N PHE A 166 -10.48 -2.78 1.78
CA PHE A 166 -10.71 -1.41 2.26
C PHE A 166 -10.46 -1.37 3.77
N ARG A 167 -9.72 -0.38 4.23
CA ARG A 167 -9.31 -0.26 5.63
C ARG A 167 -9.79 1.06 6.20
N GLY A 168 -10.61 0.98 7.25
CA GLY A 168 -11.06 2.12 8.03
C GLY A 168 -10.25 2.25 9.33
N HIS A 169 -9.76 3.45 9.62
CA HIS A 169 -9.12 3.79 10.90
C HIS A 169 -9.87 4.97 11.50
N GLY A 170 -10.51 4.75 12.65
CA GLY A 170 -11.14 5.81 13.45
C GLY A 170 -10.12 6.63 14.22
N GLU A 171 -10.59 7.57 15.05
CA GLU A 171 -9.74 8.40 15.91
C GLU A 171 -8.83 7.56 16.81
N GLY A 172 -7.55 7.85 16.79
CA GLY A 172 -6.50 7.10 17.46
C GLY A 172 -6.16 5.76 16.79
N GLY A 173 -6.79 5.42 15.64
CA GLY A 173 -6.49 4.21 14.88
C GLY A 173 -5.10 4.25 14.26
N TYR A 174 -4.37 3.14 14.33
CA TYR A 174 -2.98 3.05 13.87
C TYR A 174 -2.62 1.62 13.45
N ILE A 175 -1.45 1.48 12.82
CA ILE A 175 -0.81 0.17 12.62
C ILE A 175 0.60 0.27 13.18
N THR A 176 0.99 -0.68 14.03
CA THR A 176 2.35 -0.76 14.60
C THR A 176 3.40 -0.92 13.50
N ALA A 177 4.64 -0.57 13.82
CA ALA A 177 5.74 -0.79 12.90
C ALA A 177 5.92 -2.30 12.61
N HIS A 178 5.97 -2.64 11.33
CA HIS A 178 6.05 -4.00 10.82
C HIS A 178 6.72 -4.03 9.45
N CYS A 179 7.00 -5.23 8.97
CA CYS A 179 7.46 -5.50 7.61
C CYS A 179 6.54 -6.55 6.99
N ASP A 180 6.10 -6.34 5.75
CA ASP A 180 5.11 -7.23 5.13
C ASP A 180 5.67 -8.62 4.79
N ASN A 181 6.96 -8.77 4.59
CA ASN A 181 7.57 -10.07 4.30
C ASN A 181 7.35 -11.13 5.39
N GLU A 182 7.14 -10.71 6.63
CA GLU A 182 6.85 -11.59 7.74
C GLU A 182 5.54 -12.34 7.56
N GLN A 183 4.59 -11.72 6.91
CA GLN A 183 3.26 -12.26 6.67
C GLN A 183 3.31 -13.50 5.78
N SER A 184 4.27 -13.57 4.85
CA SER A 184 4.48 -14.73 3.97
C SER A 184 4.88 -16.02 4.73
N LEU A 185 5.20 -15.92 6.01
CA LEU A 185 5.56 -17.07 6.86
C LEU A 185 4.34 -17.70 7.55
N ARG A 186 3.15 -17.16 7.36
CA ARG A 186 1.92 -17.66 7.97
C ARG A 186 1.27 -18.76 7.12
N PRO A 187 0.61 -19.76 7.71
CA PRO A 187 -0.05 -20.84 6.97
C PRO A 187 -1.02 -20.35 5.89
N ALA A 188 -1.73 -19.24 6.14
CA ALA A 188 -2.65 -18.63 5.16
C ALA A 188 -1.96 -18.23 3.83
N TYR A 189 -0.64 -18.14 3.81
CA TYR A 189 0.15 -17.79 2.63
C TYR A 189 0.77 -18.99 1.91
N GLU A 190 0.62 -20.21 2.40
CA GLU A 190 1.26 -21.40 1.81
C GLU A 190 0.97 -21.53 0.31
N HIS A 191 -0.30 -21.40 -0.09
CA HIS A 191 -0.67 -21.46 -1.51
C HIS A 191 -0.08 -20.29 -2.30
N LEU A 192 -0.17 -19.05 -1.78
CA LEU A 192 0.42 -17.88 -2.43
C LEU A 192 1.93 -18.02 -2.66
N GLN A 193 2.66 -18.61 -1.70
CA GLN A 193 4.10 -18.87 -1.82
C GLN A 193 4.42 -19.82 -2.98
N THR A 194 3.48 -20.64 -3.43
CA THR A 194 3.68 -21.48 -4.62
C THR A 194 3.61 -20.66 -5.91
N LEU A 195 2.94 -19.53 -5.90
CA LEU A 195 2.61 -18.71 -7.06
C LEU A 195 3.56 -17.52 -7.27
N VAL A 196 4.00 -16.89 -6.18
CA VAL A 196 4.71 -15.62 -6.22
C VAL A 196 6.17 -15.70 -5.82
N SER A 197 6.95 -14.72 -6.26
CA SER A 197 8.32 -14.49 -5.80
C SER A 197 8.33 -13.98 -4.35
N SER A 198 9.45 -14.15 -3.66
CA SER A 198 9.60 -13.74 -2.26
C SER A 198 9.63 -12.22 -2.04
N HIS A 199 9.91 -11.44 -3.09
CA HIS A 199 9.96 -9.99 -2.99
C HIS A 199 8.56 -9.39 -3.11
N MET A 200 7.98 -9.05 -1.97
CA MET A 200 6.67 -8.42 -1.84
C MET A 200 6.82 -6.90 -1.69
N TYR A 201 5.89 -6.17 -2.23
CA TYR A 201 5.71 -4.73 -2.09
C TYR A 201 4.21 -4.44 -1.98
N SER A 202 3.83 -3.24 -1.59
CA SER A 202 2.41 -2.91 -1.43
C SER A 202 2.04 -1.58 -2.07
N MET A 203 0.77 -1.46 -2.42
CA MET A 203 0.15 -0.21 -2.78
C MET A 203 -0.88 0.21 -1.74
N VAL A 204 -0.99 1.52 -1.52
CA VAL A 204 -2.03 2.13 -0.69
C VAL A 204 -2.65 3.29 -1.44
N LEU A 205 -3.93 3.16 -1.79
CA LEU A 205 -4.76 4.25 -2.31
C LEU A 205 -5.43 4.96 -1.14
N LEU A 206 -5.21 6.25 -0.97
CA LEU A 206 -5.92 7.04 0.03
C LEU A 206 -7.29 7.44 -0.52
N ILE A 207 -8.36 6.91 0.05
CA ILE A 207 -9.76 7.19 -0.33
C ILE A 207 -10.32 8.33 0.53
N GLY A 208 -10.19 8.21 1.85
CA GLY A 208 -10.63 9.22 2.82
C GLY A 208 -9.46 9.72 3.64
N LYS A 209 -9.19 11.04 3.55
CA LYS A 209 -8.12 11.68 4.32
C LYS A 209 -8.63 12.07 5.70
N PRO A 210 -7.94 11.69 6.79
CA PRO A 210 -8.30 12.12 8.14
C PRO A 210 -7.96 13.61 8.33
N GLU A 211 -8.49 14.22 9.39
CA GLU A 211 -8.19 15.61 9.74
C GLU A 211 -6.72 15.78 10.13
N GLY A 212 -6.12 14.76 10.75
CA GLY A 212 -4.70 14.73 11.10
C GLY A 212 -4.19 13.31 11.32
N GLY A 213 -2.87 13.15 11.38
CA GLY A 213 -2.25 11.83 11.54
C GLY A 213 -2.54 10.86 10.40
N GLY A 214 -2.56 9.56 10.70
CA GLY A 214 -2.86 8.50 9.73
C GLY A 214 -1.87 8.41 8.57
N ALA A 215 -0.69 9.00 8.69
CA ALA A 215 0.33 8.96 7.66
C ALA A 215 0.99 7.56 7.59
N LEU A 216 1.27 7.09 6.37
CA LEU A 216 2.22 6.01 6.18
C LEU A 216 3.63 6.56 6.45
N GLU A 217 4.32 5.97 7.40
CA GLU A 217 5.69 6.31 7.77
C GLU A 217 6.60 5.11 7.51
N VAL A 218 7.69 5.33 6.78
CA VAL A 218 8.68 4.31 6.44
C VAL A 218 10.01 4.69 7.08
N PHE A 219 10.66 3.72 7.71
CA PHE A 219 11.91 3.90 8.45
C PHE A 219 13.11 3.47 7.62
N ASP A 220 14.26 4.11 7.86
CA ASP A 220 15.56 3.67 7.39
C ASP A 220 16.03 2.41 8.15
N TYR A 221 15.19 1.38 8.03
CA TYR A 221 15.47 0.08 8.63
C TYR A 221 15.03 -1.01 7.66
N ARG A 222 16.02 -1.62 7.02
CA ARG A 222 15.79 -2.73 6.12
C ARG A 222 15.72 -4.03 6.89
N VAL A 223 14.66 -4.79 6.65
CA VAL A 223 14.43 -6.09 7.27
C VAL A 223 14.88 -7.18 6.31
N GLU A 224 15.90 -7.92 6.70
CA GLU A 224 16.28 -9.11 5.94
C GLU A 224 15.26 -10.24 6.17
N PRO A 225 15.00 -11.08 5.15
CA PRO A 225 13.95 -12.12 5.23
C PRO A 225 14.06 -13.04 6.44
N GLU A 226 15.28 -13.40 6.84
CA GLU A 226 15.57 -14.25 7.99
C GLU A 226 15.20 -13.59 9.32
N ASN A 227 15.20 -12.26 9.38
CA ASN A 227 14.87 -11.48 10.58
C ASN A 227 13.40 -11.04 10.62
N ALA A 228 12.65 -11.25 9.55
CA ALA A 228 11.27 -10.78 9.45
C ALA A 228 10.35 -11.35 10.55
N ARG A 229 10.58 -12.60 10.98
CA ARG A 229 9.84 -13.25 12.08
C ARG A 229 9.99 -12.54 13.42
N LEU A 230 11.11 -11.86 13.63
CA LEU A 230 11.48 -11.34 14.94
C LEU A 230 10.75 -10.01 15.26
N LEU A 231 10.27 -9.30 14.26
CA LEU A 231 9.69 -7.97 14.47
C LEU A 231 8.32 -7.98 15.13
N ASN A 232 7.51 -9.01 14.88
CA ASN A 232 6.13 -9.13 15.41
C ASN A 232 6.02 -10.13 16.57
N ASP A 233 7.08 -10.83 16.90
CA ASP A 233 7.12 -11.67 18.09
C ASP A 233 7.31 -10.80 19.33
N ASP A 234 6.27 -10.69 20.16
CA ASP A 234 6.32 -9.89 21.38
C ASP A 234 7.32 -10.44 22.43
N SER A 235 7.78 -11.68 22.26
CA SER A 235 8.84 -12.26 23.09
C SER A 235 10.25 -11.81 22.71
N VAL A 236 10.42 -11.19 21.52
CA VAL A 236 11.73 -10.73 21.07
C VAL A 236 12.07 -9.37 21.68
N THR A 237 13.12 -9.36 22.47
CA THR A 237 13.61 -8.17 23.20
C THR A 237 14.42 -7.20 22.34
N SER A 238 14.74 -7.57 21.09
CA SER A 238 15.66 -6.80 20.22
C SER A 238 14.94 -6.03 19.09
N LYS A 239 13.71 -5.54 19.32
CA LYS A 239 13.04 -4.66 18.36
C LYS A 239 13.81 -3.35 18.20
N PRO A 240 13.92 -2.81 16.98
CA PRO A 240 14.61 -1.53 16.78
C PRO A 240 13.91 -0.41 17.55
N ASP A 241 14.70 0.46 18.19
CA ASP A 241 14.18 1.68 18.79
C ASP A 241 13.84 2.67 17.67
N LEU A 242 12.54 2.83 17.41
CA LEU A 242 12.04 3.69 16.35
C LEU A 242 12.45 5.16 16.52
N THR A 243 12.75 5.59 17.75
CA THR A 243 13.17 6.98 18.02
C THR A 243 14.56 7.29 17.52
N GLN A 244 15.36 6.24 17.26
CA GLN A 244 16.74 6.34 16.75
C GLN A 244 16.81 6.18 15.23
N LEU A 245 15.70 5.83 14.57
CA LEU A 245 15.65 5.61 13.14
C LEU A 245 15.23 6.87 12.40
N SER A 246 15.91 7.19 11.30
CA SER A 246 15.40 8.15 10.34
C SER A 246 14.11 7.60 9.71
N SER A 247 13.13 8.46 9.46
CA SER A 247 11.88 8.07 8.83
C SER A 247 11.35 9.15 7.89
N VAL A 248 10.47 8.74 6.99
CA VAL A 248 9.71 9.62 6.11
C VAL A 248 8.22 9.32 6.25
N ALA A 249 7.43 10.32 6.62
CA ALA A 249 5.98 10.24 6.64
C ALA A 249 5.40 10.85 5.36
N PHE A 250 4.52 10.11 4.68
CA PHE A 250 3.96 10.53 3.40
C PHE A 250 2.68 11.33 3.57
N SER A 251 2.65 12.50 2.95
CA SER A 251 1.44 13.31 2.84
C SER A 251 0.74 13.01 1.52
N LEU A 252 -0.38 12.30 1.59
CA LEU A 252 -1.26 11.99 0.47
C LEU A 252 -2.53 12.82 0.53
N ASN A 253 -3.14 13.05 -0.63
CA ASN A 253 -4.51 13.55 -0.74
C ASN A 253 -5.45 12.40 -1.12
N ALA A 254 -6.76 12.57 -0.88
CA ALA A 254 -7.74 11.59 -1.36
C ALA A 254 -7.62 11.44 -2.89
N GLY A 255 -7.52 10.20 -3.35
CA GLY A 255 -7.27 9.86 -4.75
C GLY A 255 -5.80 9.67 -5.13
N ASP A 256 -4.85 9.92 -4.21
CA ASP A 256 -3.44 9.61 -4.44
C ASP A 256 -3.14 8.14 -4.10
N LEU A 257 -2.21 7.56 -4.84
CA LEU A 257 -1.69 6.20 -4.64
C LEU A 257 -0.23 6.28 -4.22
N ILE A 258 0.18 5.50 -3.22
CA ILE A 258 1.58 5.25 -2.92
C ILE A 258 1.92 3.78 -3.09
N ILE A 259 3.08 3.50 -3.66
CA ILE A 259 3.65 2.16 -3.78
C ILE A 259 4.96 2.17 -3.01
N VAL A 260 5.13 1.25 -2.07
CA VAL A 260 6.31 1.14 -1.22
C VAL A 260 6.85 -0.28 -1.20
N ASP A 261 8.14 -0.39 -0.98
CA ASP A 261 8.83 -1.66 -0.79
C ASP A 261 8.63 -2.17 0.65
N SER A 262 7.36 -2.42 0.96
CA SER A 262 6.89 -2.79 2.29
C SER A 262 7.40 -4.15 2.78
N GLY A 263 7.81 -5.01 1.85
CA GLY A 263 8.43 -6.29 2.16
C GLY A 263 9.89 -6.19 2.63
N ARG A 264 10.55 -5.06 2.44
CA ARG A 264 11.96 -4.85 2.85
C ARG A 264 12.15 -3.74 3.87
N TYR A 265 11.24 -2.77 3.95
CA TYR A 265 11.39 -1.65 4.87
C TYR A 265 10.37 -1.70 6.01
N LEU A 266 10.85 -1.43 7.21
CA LEU A 266 10.00 -1.24 8.37
C LEU A 266 9.09 -0.03 8.14
N HIS A 267 7.79 -0.19 8.39
CA HIS A 267 6.83 0.89 8.18
C HIS A 267 5.66 0.79 9.18
N ARG A 268 4.96 1.90 9.36
CA ARG A 268 3.76 1.97 10.22
C ARG A 268 2.73 2.94 9.67
N VAL A 269 1.52 2.90 10.25
CA VAL A 269 0.53 3.97 10.11
C VAL A 269 0.48 4.73 11.43
N THR A 270 0.73 6.03 11.39
CA THR A 270 0.67 6.89 12.58
C THR A 270 -0.77 7.02 13.08
N PRO A 271 -1.00 7.29 14.38
CA PRO A 271 -2.36 7.45 14.91
C PRO A 271 -3.16 8.50 14.15
N VAL A 272 -4.40 8.17 13.82
CA VAL A 272 -5.37 9.09 13.24
C VAL A 272 -5.80 10.12 14.29
N ALA A 273 -5.91 11.37 13.90
CA ALA A 273 -6.43 12.45 14.72
C ALA A 273 -7.67 13.07 14.08
N GLY A 274 -8.66 13.38 14.91
CA GLY A 274 -9.96 13.93 14.51
C GLY A 274 -11.02 12.86 14.27
N GLN A 275 -12.23 13.30 13.93
CA GLN A 275 -13.41 12.41 13.83
C GLN A 275 -13.56 11.77 12.45
N THR A 276 -12.85 12.29 11.44
CA THR A 276 -12.94 11.78 10.06
C THR A 276 -12.18 10.46 9.94
N THR A 277 -12.87 9.39 9.54
CA THR A 277 -12.25 8.09 9.30
C THR A 277 -11.22 8.18 8.18
N ARG A 278 -10.04 7.62 8.42
CA ARG A 278 -9.07 7.39 7.35
C ARG A 278 -9.48 6.14 6.57
N TRP A 279 -9.85 6.31 5.31
CA TRP A 279 -10.16 5.20 4.41
C TRP A 279 -9.06 4.96 3.39
N THR A 280 -8.67 3.71 3.22
CA THR A 280 -7.69 3.30 2.20
C THR A 280 -8.12 2.00 1.53
N ALA A 281 -7.70 1.82 0.27
CA ALA A 281 -7.58 0.49 -0.32
C ALA A 281 -6.11 0.08 -0.30
N CYS A 282 -5.83 -1.15 0.12
CA CYS A 282 -4.47 -1.65 0.23
C CYS A 282 -4.37 -3.05 -0.36
N SER A 283 -3.36 -3.24 -1.24
CA SER A 283 -3.01 -4.54 -1.79
C SER A 283 -1.54 -4.84 -1.57
N PHE A 284 -1.26 -6.07 -1.21
CA PHE A 284 0.06 -6.66 -1.32
C PHE A 284 0.27 -7.15 -2.75
N MET A 285 1.51 -7.10 -3.23
CA MET A 285 1.84 -7.41 -4.62
C MET A 285 3.17 -8.14 -4.70
N ALA A 286 3.24 -9.15 -5.57
CA ALA A 286 4.51 -9.78 -5.93
C ALA A 286 4.44 -10.32 -7.37
N HIS A 287 5.61 -10.42 -8.02
CA HIS A 287 5.68 -11.05 -9.33
C HIS A 287 5.29 -12.52 -9.24
N ALA A 288 4.50 -12.99 -10.19
CA ALA A 288 4.34 -14.42 -10.43
C ALA A 288 5.72 -15.07 -10.64
N LYS A 289 5.88 -16.34 -10.26
CA LYS A 289 7.16 -17.06 -10.41
C LYS A 289 7.62 -17.15 -11.86
N ASP A 290 6.69 -17.26 -12.79
CA ASP A 290 6.93 -17.25 -14.25
C ASP A 290 7.15 -15.84 -14.82
N ARG A 291 7.02 -14.79 -13.99
CA ARG A 291 7.22 -13.38 -14.30
C ARG A 291 6.30 -12.79 -15.36
N ASN A 292 5.24 -13.48 -15.75
CA ASN A 292 4.30 -13.02 -16.77
C ASN A 292 3.24 -12.05 -16.23
N ALA A 293 3.07 -11.97 -14.91
CA ALA A 293 2.11 -11.10 -14.24
C ALA A 293 2.63 -10.65 -12.87
N VAL A 294 1.95 -9.69 -12.27
CA VAL A 294 1.98 -9.39 -10.84
C VAL A 294 0.67 -9.84 -10.22
N TYR A 295 0.76 -10.65 -9.19
CA TYR A 295 -0.38 -11.05 -8.40
C TYR A 295 -0.57 -10.11 -7.22
N CYS A 296 -1.85 -9.72 -6.99
CA CYS A 296 -2.28 -8.84 -5.92
C CYS A 296 -3.20 -9.59 -4.95
N TRP A 297 -3.11 -9.24 -3.66
CA TRP A 297 -4.03 -9.74 -2.63
C TRP A 297 -4.20 -8.72 -1.50
N GLY A 298 -5.29 -8.82 -0.72
CA GLY A 298 -5.64 -7.93 0.39
C GLY A 298 -5.36 -8.49 1.78
#